data_b01900fac3cf1bb7a00cea1c0de0902b
#
_entry.id   b01900fac3cf1bb7a00cea1c0de0902b
#
_cell.length_a   1.000
_cell.length_b   1.000
_cell.length_c   1.000
_cell.angle_alpha   90.00
_cell.angle_beta   90.00
_cell.angle_gamma   90.00
#
_symmetry.space_group_name_H-M   'P 1'
#
loop_
_entity.id
_entity.type
_entity.pdbx_description
1 polymer ?
#
loop_
_entity_poly.entity_id
_entity_poly.type
_entity_poly.pdbx_seq_one_letter_code
_entity_poly.pdbx_strand_id
1 'polypeptide(L)'
;MKSFLISVLGDDKPGLVDGLSEIIVSNNGDWIESNMSSFEGKFAGILKVNVPSSDAAKLTKDLNSASLGLQIACEETLPVDKHSNVRSYNIELIGQNHVGIINKLSHVLADELQANVEELKTEIID
;
A
#
# COMPACT_ATOMS: atom_id res chain seq x y z
N MET A 1 -4.87 17.61 12.59
CA MET A 1 -5.02 16.22 12.14
C MET A 1 -3.78 15.81 11.37
N LYS A 2 -3.29 14.63 11.64
CA LYS A 2 -2.12 14.08 10.93
C LYS A 2 -2.54 12.95 10.02
N SER A 3 -1.82 12.80 8.91
CA SER A 3 -2.00 11.70 7.96
C SER A 3 -0.80 10.78 8.00
N PHE A 4 -1.06 9.48 8.00
CA PHE A 4 -0.02 8.45 7.97
C PHE A 4 -0.24 7.49 6.82
N LEU A 5 0.85 7.09 6.23
CA LEU A 5 0.87 5.93 5.36
C LEU A 5 1.43 4.76 6.16
N ILE A 6 0.68 3.68 6.22
CA ILE A 6 1.02 2.50 7.00
C ILE A 6 1.23 1.34 6.04
N SER A 7 2.39 0.69 6.13
CA SER A 7 2.65 -0.52 5.36
C SER A 7 2.62 -1.73 6.27
N VAL A 8 2.10 -2.84 5.76
CA VAL A 8 1.97 -4.09 6.49
C VAL A 8 2.47 -5.26 5.66
N LEU A 9 3.09 -6.22 6.32
CA LEU A 9 3.56 -7.46 5.69
C LEU A 9 3.64 -8.56 6.75
N GLY A 10 3.06 -9.70 6.46
CA GLY A 10 3.14 -10.86 7.35
C GLY A 10 2.41 -12.06 6.78
N ASP A 11 2.30 -13.10 7.59
CA ASP A 11 1.57 -14.29 7.21
C ASP A 11 0.07 -14.01 7.16
N ASP A 12 -0.58 -14.49 6.11
CA ASP A 12 -2.01 -14.32 5.96
C ASP A 12 -2.75 -15.21 6.96
N LYS A 13 -3.71 -14.60 7.65
CA LYS A 13 -4.58 -15.30 8.59
C LYS A 13 -5.87 -14.52 8.76
N PRO A 14 -6.96 -15.20 9.19
CA PRO A 14 -8.23 -14.49 9.42
C PRO A 14 -8.10 -13.38 10.47
N GLY A 15 -8.80 -12.28 10.24
CA GLY A 15 -8.93 -11.21 11.23
C GLY A 15 -7.87 -10.12 11.17
N LEU A 16 -6.95 -10.13 10.20
CA LEU A 16 -5.91 -9.10 10.11
C LEU A 16 -6.48 -7.70 9.88
N VAL A 17 -7.38 -7.57 8.91
CA VAL A 17 -8.00 -6.26 8.62
C VAL A 17 -8.85 -5.81 9.79
N ASP A 18 -9.59 -6.72 10.39
CA ASP A 18 -10.39 -6.40 11.57
C ASP A 18 -9.53 -5.91 12.74
N GLY A 19 -8.43 -6.59 13.01
CA GLY A 19 -7.49 -6.19 14.07
C GLY A 19 -6.86 -4.83 13.81
N LEU A 20 -6.43 -4.57 12.58
CA LEU A 20 -5.89 -3.27 12.19
C LEU A 20 -6.95 -2.17 12.34
N SER A 21 -8.16 -2.44 11.88
CA SER A 21 -9.27 -1.51 11.94
C SER A 21 -9.61 -1.13 13.38
N GLU A 22 -9.62 -2.09 14.30
CA GLU A 22 -9.88 -1.83 15.71
C GLU A 22 -8.85 -0.90 16.33
N ILE A 23 -7.57 -1.11 16.01
CA ILE A 23 -6.50 -0.25 16.54
C ILE A 23 -6.68 1.18 16.03
N ILE A 24 -7.00 1.34 14.76
CA ILE A 24 -7.19 2.66 14.15
C ILE A 24 -8.38 3.37 14.78
N VAL A 25 -9.52 2.71 14.88
CA VAL A 25 -10.73 3.28 15.48
C VAL A 25 -10.52 3.62 16.95
N SER A 26 -9.82 2.76 17.69
CA SER A 26 -9.54 3.00 19.12
C SER A 26 -8.69 4.25 19.35
N ASN A 27 -8.00 4.73 18.34
CA ASN A 27 -7.18 5.94 18.39
C ASN A 27 -7.85 7.11 17.65
N ASN A 28 -9.15 7.04 17.42
CA ASN A 28 -9.92 8.06 16.71
C ASN A 28 -9.42 8.30 15.28
N GLY A 29 -8.86 7.27 14.67
CA GLY A 29 -8.37 7.33 13.29
C GLY A 29 -9.44 6.99 12.29
N ASP A 30 -9.31 7.57 11.10
CA ASP A 30 -10.11 7.24 9.93
C ASP A 30 -9.28 6.46 8.92
N TRP A 31 -9.74 5.30 8.54
CA TRP A 31 -9.19 4.51 7.43
C TRP A 31 -9.70 5.10 6.12
N ILE A 32 -8.84 5.83 5.41
CA ILE A 32 -9.25 6.62 4.24
C ILE A 32 -9.20 5.79 2.97
N GLU A 33 -8.08 5.13 2.74
CA GLU A 33 -7.82 4.42 1.49
C GLU A 33 -6.82 3.31 1.76
N SER A 34 -6.94 2.20 1.04
CA SER A 34 -6.00 1.10 1.19
C SER A 34 -5.87 0.29 -0.08
N ASN A 35 -4.73 -0.34 -0.21
CA ASN A 35 -4.46 -1.32 -1.26
C ASN A 35 -3.74 -2.49 -0.60
N MET A 36 -4.47 -3.57 -0.37
CA MET A 36 -3.99 -4.74 0.35
C MET A 36 -4.33 -6.00 -0.41
N SER A 37 -3.46 -6.99 -0.32
CA SER A 37 -3.71 -8.27 -0.97
C SER A 37 -3.07 -9.43 -0.22
N SER A 38 -3.60 -10.62 -0.48
CA SER A 38 -3.01 -11.87 -0.04
C SER A 38 -2.35 -12.53 -1.24
N PHE A 39 -1.10 -12.92 -1.09
CA PHE A 39 -0.32 -13.52 -2.17
C PHE A 39 0.66 -14.54 -1.60
N GLU A 40 0.60 -15.77 -2.11
CA GLU A 40 1.48 -16.87 -1.70
C GLU A 40 1.51 -17.08 -0.18
N GLY A 41 0.35 -17.01 0.47
CA GLY A 41 0.23 -17.17 1.91
C GLY A 41 0.69 -15.97 2.73
N LYS A 42 1.05 -14.88 2.08
CA LYS A 42 1.41 -13.62 2.74
C LYS A 42 0.33 -12.58 2.53
N PHE A 43 0.17 -11.73 3.53
CA PHE A 43 -0.70 -10.55 3.48
C PHE A 43 0.18 -9.32 3.46
N ALA A 44 -0.07 -8.43 2.50
CA ALA A 44 0.75 -7.23 2.34
C ALA A 44 -0.07 -6.08 1.79
N GLY A 45 0.35 -4.87 2.12
CA GLY A 45 -0.30 -3.70 1.55
C GLY A 45 0.06 -2.41 2.23
N ILE A 46 -0.63 -1.37 1.77
CA ILE A 46 -0.51 -0.02 2.32
C ILE A 46 -1.88 0.55 2.61
N LEU A 47 -1.95 1.38 3.64
CA LEU A 47 -3.20 2.09 3.94
C LEU A 47 -2.91 3.52 4.39
N LYS A 48 -3.84 4.38 4.08
CA LYS A 48 -3.79 5.79 4.50
C LYS A 48 -4.77 6.00 5.63
N VAL A 49 -4.30 6.63 6.70
CA VAL A 49 -5.09 6.91 7.91
C VAL A 49 -4.94 8.38 8.27
N ASN A 50 -6.07 9.01 8.60
CA ASN A 50 -6.06 10.32 9.24
C ASN A 50 -6.36 10.13 10.72
N VAL A 51 -5.61 10.82 11.57
CA VAL A 51 -5.75 10.69 13.02
C VAL A 51 -5.57 12.07 13.67
N PRO A 52 -6.31 12.38 14.76
CA PRO A 52 -6.06 13.60 15.50
C PRO A 52 -4.60 13.66 15.97
N SER A 53 -4.00 14.84 15.89
CA SER A 53 -2.59 15.01 16.23
C SER A 53 -2.24 14.52 17.65
N SER A 54 -3.20 14.65 18.58
CA SER A 54 -3.02 14.20 19.97
C SER A 54 -3.00 12.68 20.11
N ASP A 55 -3.56 11.94 19.14
CA ASP A 55 -3.64 10.47 19.19
C ASP A 55 -2.60 9.79 18.31
N ALA A 56 -1.83 10.55 17.55
CA ALA A 56 -0.89 10.00 16.56
C ALA A 56 0.20 9.13 17.19
N ALA A 57 0.80 9.57 18.27
CA ALA A 57 1.86 8.82 18.95
C ALA A 57 1.33 7.50 19.53
N LYS A 58 0.13 7.52 20.10
CA LYS A 58 -0.50 6.32 20.65
C LYS A 58 -0.87 5.34 19.53
N LEU A 59 -1.37 5.83 18.41
CA LEU A 59 -1.68 4.99 17.24
C LEU A 59 -0.44 4.23 16.78
N THR A 60 0.68 4.93 16.58
CA THR A 60 1.93 4.31 16.16
C THR A 60 2.41 3.26 17.16
N LYS A 61 2.32 3.57 18.45
CA LYS A 61 2.72 2.65 19.50
C LYS A 61 1.83 1.40 19.52
N ASP A 62 0.52 1.58 19.43
CA ASP A 62 -0.42 0.45 19.46
C ASP A 62 -0.25 -0.45 18.23
N LEU A 63 0.01 0.12 17.07
CA LEU A 63 0.30 -0.67 15.86
C LEU A 63 1.56 -1.49 16.01
N ASN A 64 2.63 -0.89 16.55
CA ASN A 64 3.91 -1.58 16.72
C ASN A 64 3.88 -2.66 17.80
N SER A 65 2.99 -2.53 18.77
CA SER A 65 2.87 -3.50 19.85
C SER A 65 1.78 -4.54 19.64
N ALA A 66 1.03 -4.45 18.54
CA ALA A 66 -0.06 -5.36 18.25
C ALA A 66 0.45 -6.76 17.90
N SER A 67 -0.21 -7.79 18.45
CA SER A 67 0.14 -9.19 18.23
C SER A 67 -0.55 -9.76 17.00
N LEU A 68 -0.44 -9.06 15.86
CA LEU A 68 -1.07 -9.48 14.61
C LEU A 68 -0.14 -10.33 13.72
N GLY A 69 1.13 -10.44 14.09
CA GLY A 69 2.12 -11.14 13.27
C GLY A 69 2.51 -10.37 12.01
N LEU A 70 2.27 -9.07 12.01
CA LEU A 70 2.59 -8.20 10.89
C LEU A 70 3.79 -7.33 11.21
N GLN A 71 4.65 -7.14 10.20
CA GLN A 71 5.64 -6.07 10.20
C GLN A 71 4.91 -4.80 9.76
N ILE A 72 4.90 -3.79 10.61
CA ILE A 72 4.17 -2.56 10.38
C ILE A 72 5.14 -1.40 10.38
N ALA A 73 5.07 -0.55 9.35
CA ALA A 73 5.82 0.69 9.29
C ALA A 73 4.84 1.85 9.09
N CYS A 74 5.03 2.90 9.86
CA CYS A 74 4.19 4.10 9.79
C CYS A 74 5.03 5.29 9.36
N GLU A 75 4.59 6.00 8.34
CA GLU A 75 5.20 7.23 7.87
C GLU A 75 4.18 8.35 7.90
N GLU A 76 4.53 9.47 8.51
CA GLU A 76 3.71 10.67 8.42
C GLU A 76 3.82 11.23 7.01
N THR A 77 2.67 11.52 6.39
CA THR A 77 2.62 12.05 5.03
C THR A 77 2.10 13.47 5.02
N LEU A 78 2.62 14.26 4.09
CA LEU A 78 2.07 15.58 3.83
C LEU A 78 0.82 15.44 2.96
N PRO A 79 -0.15 16.37 3.08
CA PRO A 79 -1.27 16.40 2.17
C PRO A 79 -0.76 16.52 0.74
N VAL A 80 -1.16 15.58 -0.10
CA VAL A 80 -0.78 15.59 -1.51
C VAL A 80 -1.79 16.42 -2.27
N ASP A 81 -1.32 17.47 -2.93
CA ASP A 81 -2.12 18.20 -3.89
C ASP A 81 -2.39 17.27 -5.07
N LYS A 82 -3.65 16.94 -5.26
CA LYS A 82 -4.07 16.22 -6.45
C LYS A 82 -4.03 17.19 -7.63
N HIS A 83 -2.90 17.22 -8.32
CA HIS A 83 -2.80 18.00 -9.54
C HIS A 83 -3.71 17.36 -10.59
N SER A 84 -4.66 18.16 -11.07
CA SER A 84 -5.69 17.74 -12.02
C SER A 84 -5.16 17.37 -13.41
N ASN A 85 -3.86 17.51 -13.66
CA ASN A 85 -3.26 17.29 -14.96
C ASN A 85 -2.60 15.92 -15.13
N VAL A 86 -2.70 15.05 -14.14
CA VAL A 86 -2.15 13.70 -14.22
C VAL A 86 -3.21 12.78 -14.82
N ARG A 87 -2.85 12.14 -15.92
CA ARG A 87 -3.70 11.11 -16.54
C ARG A 87 -3.15 9.74 -16.16
N SER A 88 -4.06 8.85 -15.79
CA SER A 88 -3.72 7.46 -15.52
C SER A 88 -4.20 6.57 -16.67
N TYR A 89 -3.34 5.64 -17.06
CA TYR A 89 -3.64 4.66 -18.10
C TYR A 89 -3.47 3.26 -17.55
N ASN A 90 -4.39 2.39 -17.94
CA ASN A 90 -4.25 0.97 -17.69
C ASN A 90 -3.67 0.32 -18.96
N ILE A 91 -2.55 -0.37 -18.80
CA ILE A 91 -1.90 -1.06 -19.91
C ILE A 91 -1.89 -2.55 -19.60
N GLU A 92 -2.43 -3.34 -20.53
CA GLU A 92 -2.38 -4.79 -20.44
C GLU A 92 -1.48 -5.32 -21.55
N LEU A 93 -0.49 -6.13 -21.17
CA LEU A 93 0.42 -6.75 -22.12
C LEU A 93 0.33 -8.27 -21.99
N ILE A 94 0.10 -8.93 -23.10
CA ILE A 94 0.05 -10.37 -23.19
C ILE A 94 1.12 -10.82 -24.18
N GLY A 95 1.99 -11.72 -23.72
CA GLY A 95 3.06 -12.22 -24.56
C GLY A 95 3.77 -13.40 -23.92
N GLN A 96 4.78 -13.90 -24.61
CA GLN A 96 5.58 -14.99 -24.09
C GLN A 96 6.44 -14.49 -22.92
N ASN A 97 6.48 -15.29 -21.86
CA ASN A 97 7.34 -15.00 -20.73
C ASN A 97 8.80 -15.20 -21.11
N HIS A 98 9.62 -14.20 -20.84
CA HIS A 98 11.06 -14.32 -20.95
C HIS A 98 11.76 -13.42 -19.94
N VAL A 99 13.00 -13.76 -19.65
CA VAL A 99 13.80 -13.01 -18.66
C VAL A 99 13.96 -11.56 -19.09
N GLY A 100 13.70 -10.65 -18.17
CA GLY A 100 13.91 -9.23 -18.39
C GLY A 100 12.76 -8.47 -19.05
N ILE A 101 11.61 -9.13 -19.28
CA ILE A 101 10.48 -8.44 -19.94
C ILE A 101 9.97 -7.25 -19.11
N ILE A 102 9.87 -7.39 -17.81
CA ILE A 102 9.41 -6.30 -16.93
C ILE A 102 10.42 -5.17 -16.91
N ASN A 103 11.71 -5.49 -16.86
CA ASN A 103 12.76 -4.48 -16.90
C ASN A 103 12.69 -3.67 -18.20
N LYS A 104 12.53 -4.32 -19.34
CA LYS A 104 12.43 -3.64 -20.63
C LYS A 104 11.20 -2.75 -20.71
N LEU A 105 10.06 -3.26 -20.27
CA LEU A 105 8.80 -2.50 -20.25
C LEU A 105 8.92 -1.27 -19.34
N SER A 106 9.41 -1.46 -18.14
CA SER A 106 9.57 -0.37 -17.17
C SER A 106 10.50 0.71 -17.69
N HIS A 107 11.57 0.32 -18.38
CA HIS A 107 12.54 1.24 -18.95
C HIS A 107 11.92 2.09 -20.05
N VAL A 108 11.14 1.48 -20.94
CA VAL A 108 10.42 2.21 -21.99
C VAL A 108 9.43 3.21 -21.39
N LEU A 109 8.65 2.78 -20.39
CA LEU A 109 7.67 3.65 -19.74
C LEU A 109 8.34 4.84 -19.06
N ALA A 110 9.44 4.61 -18.37
CA ALA A 110 10.15 5.66 -17.63
C ALA A 110 10.89 6.62 -18.57
N ASP A 111 11.67 6.08 -19.52
CA ASP A 111 12.58 6.90 -20.32
C ASP A 111 11.89 7.53 -21.53
N GLU A 112 11.06 6.80 -22.24
CA GLU A 112 10.44 7.30 -23.47
C GLU A 112 9.13 8.03 -23.22
N LEU A 113 8.31 7.53 -22.29
CA LEU A 113 7.00 8.10 -21.99
C LEU A 113 6.99 8.93 -20.72
N GLN A 114 8.07 8.92 -19.95
CA GLN A 114 8.16 9.59 -18.64
C GLN A 114 6.98 9.23 -17.74
N ALA A 115 6.52 7.99 -17.84
CA ALA A 115 5.40 7.48 -17.06
C ALA A 115 5.89 6.82 -15.79
N ASN A 116 5.12 6.99 -14.71
CA ASN A 116 5.36 6.30 -13.46
C ASN A 116 4.44 5.09 -13.36
N VAL A 117 4.99 3.97 -12.91
CA VAL A 117 4.18 2.78 -12.65
C VAL A 117 3.62 2.86 -11.25
N GLU A 118 2.31 3.07 -11.13
CA GLU A 118 1.64 3.21 -9.83
C GLU A 118 1.20 1.86 -9.28
N GLU A 119 0.80 0.96 -10.16
CA GLU A 119 0.40 -0.40 -9.78
C GLU A 119 0.86 -1.36 -10.86
N LEU A 120 1.46 -2.47 -10.44
CA LEU A 120 1.90 -3.52 -11.35
C LEU A 120 1.41 -4.87 -10.84
N LYS A 121 0.66 -5.56 -11.69
CA LYS A 121 0.28 -6.95 -11.45
C LYS A 121 0.87 -7.81 -12.55
N THR A 122 1.55 -8.87 -12.16
CA THR A 122 2.15 -9.79 -13.11
C THR A 122 1.69 -11.21 -12.79
N GLU A 123 1.48 -11.98 -13.84
CA GLU A 123 1.02 -13.35 -13.72
C GLU A 123 1.62 -14.17 -14.85
N ILE A 124 2.10 -15.36 -14.52
CA ILE A 124 2.58 -16.32 -15.52
C ILE A 124 1.46 -17.31 -15.79
N ILE A 125 1.01 -17.32 -17.02
CA ILE A 125 -0.04 -18.25 -17.47
C ILE A 125 0.63 -19.31 -18.35
N ASP A 126 0.58 -20.56 -17.90
CA ASP A 126 1.11 -21.70 -18.65
C ASP A 126 0.07 -22.27 -19.64
#